data_fad234e7d780a8c84dfd15745bc6bc7f
#
_entry.id   fad234e7d780a8c84dfd15745bc6bc7f
#
_cell.length_a   1.000
_cell.length_b   1.000
_cell.length_c   1.000
_cell.angle_alpha   90.00
_cell.angle_beta   90.00
_cell.angle_gamma   90.00
#
_symmetry.space_group_name_H-M   'P 1'
#
loop_
_entity.id
_entity.type
_entity.pdbx_description
1 polymer ?
#
loop_
_entity_poly.entity_id
_entity_poly.type
_entity_poly.pdbx_seq_one_letter_code
_entity_poly.pdbx_strand_id
1 'polypeptide(L)'
;MQEDFKYIPAFNGFERQGKFPLDKSTIFNSLEEAAQYAEDGRWNNSSAYVGQLISVIDKDHNKTTVFTISPDWTLEGLTSTISTDTSTYVEFNAKAIEAGAVKIALEKGSFLKSITVQIIEKFKENSFTVGGDDVNDENREKKFLGENEMLVNEPGDYTVFFNQIIEKQTSVALYTVAGITVGESGRGILKIN
;
A
#
# COMPACT_ATOMS: atom_id res chain seq x y z
N MET A 1 31.81 -42.21 -11.89
CA MET A 1 31.56 -41.35 -13.07
C MET A 1 30.67 -40.23 -12.57
N GLN A 2 31.25 -39.09 -12.34
CA GLN A 2 30.55 -37.91 -11.83
C GLN A 2 30.07 -37.19 -13.10
N GLU A 3 28.80 -37.34 -13.45
CA GLU A 3 28.24 -36.63 -14.58
C GLU A 3 28.21 -35.13 -14.23
N ASP A 4 28.95 -34.41 -15.03
CA ASP A 4 29.07 -32.96 -14.97
C ASP A 4 27.73 -32.36 -15.38
N PHE A 5 26.91 -31.96 -14.41
CA PHE A 5 25.67 -31.20 -14.64
C PHE A 5 25.89 -29.79 -15.20
N LYS A 6 27.02 -29.57 -15.87
CA LYS A 6 27.49 -28.28 -16.37
C LYS A 6 26.63 -27.67 -17.48
N TYR A 7 25.75 -28.45 -18.08
CA TYR A 7 25.00 -27.99 -19.25
C TYR A 7 23.54 -28.49 -19.21
N ILE A 8 22.73 -27.91 -18.36
CA ILE A 8 21.29 -27.89 -18.59
C ILE A 8 21.01 -26.62 -19.38
N PRO A 9 20.76 -26.69 -20.70
CA PRO A 9 20.59 -25.50 -21.55
C PRO A 9 19.47 -24.57 -21.10
N ALA A 10 18.49 -25.10 -20.40
CA ALA A 10 17.38 -24.34 -19.84
C ALA A 10 17.79 -23.36 -18.71
N PHE A 11 18.98 -23.50 -18.12
CA PHE A 11 19.46 -22.61 -17.07
C PHE A 11 20.44 -21.55 -17.55
N ASN A 12 20.95 -21.64 -18.78
CA ASN A 12 21.85 -20.62 -19.32
C ASN A 12 21.16 -19.25 -19.50
N GLY A 13 19.84 -19.22 -19.59
CA GLY A 13 19.06 -17.99 -19.63
C GLY A 13 18.84 -17.32 -18.24
N PHE A 14 19.24 -18.00 -17.15
CA PHE A 14 19.08 -17.50 -15.79
C PHE A 14 20.41 -17.19 -15.10
N GLU A 15 21.51 -17.21 -15.80
CA GLU A 15 22.77 -16.71 -15.24
C GLU A 15 22.61 -15.23 -14.92
N ARG A 16 22.60 -14.91 -13.62
CA ARG A 16 22.61 -13.53 -13.14
C ARG A 16 23.89 -12.86 -13.62
N GLN A 17 23.79 -12.05 -14.63
CA GLN A 17 24.89 -11.19 -15.07
C GLN A 17 25.03 -10.01 -14.11
N GLY A 18 25.63 -10.25 -12.95
CA GLY A 18 25.93 -9.20 -11.99
C GLY A 18 24.93 -9.05 -10.83
N LYS A 19 25.07 -7.95 -10.08
CA LYS A 19 24.33 -7.67 -8.84
C LYS A 19 22.91 -7.10 -9.07
N PHE A 20 22.49 -6.93 -10.31
CA PHE A 20 21.22 -6.28 -10.64
C PHE A 20 20.17 -7.33 -11.03
N PRO A 21 18.95 -7.24 -10.46
CA PRO A 21 17.84 -8.16 -10.77
C PRO A 21 17.26 -7.96 -12.17
N LEU A 22 17.59 -6.85 -12.83
CA LEU A 22 17.19 -6.52 -14.19
C LEU A 22 18.44 -6.50 -15.07
N ASP A 23 18.32 -7.00 -16.30
CA ASP A 23 19.34 -6.86 -17.30
C ASP A 23 19.60 -5.36 -17.54
N LYS A 24 20.87 -4.97 -17.65
CA LYS A 24 21.27 -3.59 -17.90
C LYS A 24 20.64 -3.03 -19.18
N SER A 25 20.33 -3.88 -20.14
CA SER A 25 19.62 -3.54 -21.37
C SER A 25 18.14 -3.17 -21.18
N THR A 26 17.59 -3.32 -19.98
CA THR A 26 16.19 -2.99 -19.66
C THR A 26 16.02 -1.70 -18.84
N ILE A 27 17.10 -0.95 -18.66
CA ILE A 27 17.10 0.31 -17.92
C ILE A 27 17.43 1.46 -18.87
N PHE A 28 16.51 2.40 -19.02
CA PHE A 28 16.59 3.54 -19.93
C PHE A 28 16.55 4.86 -19.17
N ASN A 29 17.16 5.91 -19.74
CA ASN A 29 17.16 7.25 -19.16
C ASN A 29 16.03 8.14 -19.70
N SER A 30 15.28 7.67 -20.70
CA SER A 30 14.10 8.36 -21.21
C SER A 30 13.04 7.36 -21.67
N LEU A 31 11.78 7.84 -21.70
CA LEU A 31 10.66 7.05 -22.21
C LEU A 31 10.79 6.82 -23.73
N GLU A 32 11.37 7.78 -24.45
CA GLU A 32 11.58 7.69 -25.89
C GLU A 32 12.55 6.56 -26.25
N GLU A 33 13.70 6.48 -25.55
CA GLU A 33 14.67 5.40 -25.74
C GLU A 33 14.05 4.01 -25.45
N ALA A 34 13.26 3.92 -24.40
CA ALA A 34 12.57 2.68 -24.04
C ALA A 34 11.51 2.28 -25.08
N ALA A 35 10.74 3.26 -25.58
CA ALA A 35 9.73 3.04 -26.63
C ALA A 35 10.40 2.61 -27.96
N GLN A 36 11.51 3.24 -28.33
CA GLN A 36 12.28 2.85 -29.50
C GLN A 36 12.83 1.43 -29.39
N TYR A 37 13.35 1.08 -28.21
CA TYR A 37 13.83 -0.29 -27.96
C TYR A 37 12.71 -1.33 -28.12
N ALA A 38 11.51 -1.04 -27.62
CA ALA A 38 10.36 -1.92 -27.79
C ALA A 38 9.95 -2.06 -29.26
N GLU A 39 9.84 -0.95 -30.00
CA GLU A 39 9.50 -0.94 -31.44
C GLU A 39 10.56 -1.67 -32.28
N ASP A 40 11.83 -1.48 -31.98
CA ASP A 40 12.94 -2.20 -32.63
C ASP A 40 12.85 -3.72 -32.44
N GLY A 41 12.33 -4.18 -31.30
CA GLY A 41 12.07 -5.60 -31.05
C GLY A 41 11.05 -6.20 -32.02
N ARG A 42 10.04 -5.44 -32.42
CA ARG A 42 9.06 -5.84 -33.44
C ARG A 42 9.70 -6.25 -34.75
N TRP A 43 10.82 -5.63 -35.08
CA TRP A 43 11.55 -5.83 -36.36
C TRP A 43 12.82 -6.68 -36.21
N ASN A 44 13.01 -7.31 -35.02
CA ASN A 44 14.22 -8.03 -34.66
C ASN A 44 15.50 -7.16 -34.68
N ASN A 45 15.38 -5.86 -34.49
CA ASN A 45 16.50 -4.92 -34.44
C ASN A 45 17.01 -4.69 -32.99
N SER A 46 16.29 -5.20 -32.02
CA SER A 46 16.67 -5.21 -30.59
C SER A 46 16.39 -6.58 -29.98
N SER A 47 16.83 -6.80 -28.74
CA SER A 47 16.52 -8.00 -27.94
C SER A 47 15.20 -7.90 -27.17
N ALA A 48 14.37 -6.90 -27.46
CA ALA A 48 13.07 -6.73 -26.83
C ALA A 48 12.11 -7.88 -27.17
N TYR A 49 11.24 -8.22 -26.23
CA TYR A 49 10.19 -9.23 -26.42
C TYR A 49 8.91 -8.84 -25.65
N VAL A 50 7.76 -9.30 -26.13
CA VAL A 50 6.47 -9.06 -25.50
C VAL A 50 6.44 -9.62 -24.07
N GLY A 51 6.00 -8.82 -23.11
CA GLY A 51 5.99 -9.15 -21.68
C GLY A 51 7.29 -8.81 -20.94
N GLN A 52 8.33 -8.31 -21.64
CA GLN A 52 9.57 -7.87 -21.00
C GLN A 52 9.32 -6.65 -20.11
N LEU A 53 9.95 -6.66 -18.92
CA LEU A 53 9.93 -5.52 -18.00
C LEU A 53 11.03 -4.52 -18.35
N ILE A 54 10.66 -3.25 -18.41
CA ILE A 54 11.54 -2.13 -18.71
C ILE A 54 11.42 -1.08 -17.61
N SER A 55 12.55 -0.56 -17.16
CA SER A 55 12.62 0.55 -16.19
C SER A 55 13.09 1.82 -16.88
N VAL A 56 12.35 2.91 -16.68
CA VAL A 56 12.72 4.25 -17.12
C VAL A 56 13.06 5.09 -15.91
N ILE A 57 14.29 5.65 -15.86
CA ILE A 57 14.78 6.49 -14.78
C ILE A 57 14.66 7.95 -15.22
N ASP A 58 13.75 8.69 -14.62
CA ASP A 58 13.64 10.13 -14.72
C ASP A 58 14.54 10.76 -13.64
N LYS A 59 15.71 11.20 -14.04
CA LYS A 59 16.70 11.81 -13.13
C LYS A 59 16.30 13.19 -12.64
N ASP A 60 15.54 13.92 -13.44
CA ASP A 60 15.13 15.30 -13.12
C ASP A 60 14.09 15.32 -11.99
N HIS A 61 13.25 14.29 -11.94
CA HIS A 61 12.20 14.14 -10.94
C HIS A 61 12.52 13.06 -9.88
N ASN A 62 13.73 12.47 -9.93
CA ASN A 62 14.15 11.36 -9.05
C ASN A 62 13.10 10.22 -8.99
N LYS A 63 12.58 9.86 -10.15
CA LYS A 63 11.49 8.90 -10.31
C LYS A 63 11.91 7.74 -11.21
N THR A 64 11.54 6.53 -10.84
CA THR A 64 11.65 5.35 -11.69
C THR A 64 10.25 4.82 -12.01
N THR A 65 9.97 4.62 -13.28
CA THR A 65 8.71 4.02 -13.74
C THR A 65 9.01 2.69 -14.43
N VAL A 66 8.23 1.66 -14.11
CA VAL A 66 8.37 0.34 -14.73
C VAL A 66 7.26 0.15 -15.75
N PHE A 67 7.61 -0.40 -16.89
CA PHE A 67 6.72 -0.71 -18.01
C PHE A 67 6.82 -2.19 -18.38
N THR A 68 5.82 -2.72 -19.06
CA THR A 68 5.90 -3.97 -19.81
C THR A 68 5.72 -3.67 -21.30
N ILE A 69 6.36 -4.48 -22.15
CA ILE A 69 6.12 -4.42 -23.60
C ILE A 69 4.85 -5.20 -23.89
N SER A 70 3.85 -4.51 -24.44
CA SER A 70 2.56 -5.08 -24.83
C SER A 70 2.63 -5.87 -26.14
N PRO A 71 1.60 -6.66 -26.52
CA PRO A 71 1.56 -7.40 -27.77
C PRO A 71 1.65 -6.54 -29.04
N ASP A 72 1.33 -5.26 -28.96
CA ASP A 72 1.45 -4.29 -30.06
C ASP A 72 2.79 -3.52 -30.07
N TRP A 73 3.72 -3.95 -29.19
CA TRP A 73 5.07 -3.41 -29.06
C TRP A 73 5.12 -1.98 -28.50
N THR A 74 4.08 -1.56 -27.80
CA THR A 74 4.08 -0.31 -27.05
C THR A 74 4.43 -0.57 -25.56
N LEU A 75 4.79 0.50 -24.86
CA LEU A 75 5.06 0.44 -23.42
C LEU A 75 3.76 0.64 -22.65
N GLU A 76 3.31 -0.40 -21.97
CA GLU A 76 2.27 -0.29 -20.96
C GLU A 76 2.90 -0.06 -19.60
N GLY A 77 2.63 1.11 -19.02
CA GLY A 77 3.06 1.38 -17.66
C GLY A 77 2.50 0.31 -16.74
N LEU A 78 3.37 -0.48 -16.14
CA LEU A 78 3.01 -1.10 -14.89
C LEU A 78 2.86 0.07 -13.91
N THR A 79 1.74 0.74 -13.96
CA THR A 79 1.19 1.34 -12.77
C THR A 79 0.88 0.16 -11.83
N SER A 80 1.90 -0.45 -11.20
CA SER A 80 1.74 -0.50 -9.79
C SER A 80 1.43 0.97 -9.47
N THR A 81 0.24 1.28 -9.13
CA THR A 81 0.02 2.08 -7.99
C THR A 81 0.85 1.39 -6.90
N ILE A 82 2.20 1.58 -6.90
CA ILE A 82 2.86 1.84 -5.68
C ILE A 82 2.06 3.07 -5.26
N SER A 83 0.95 2.82 -4.60
CA SER A 83 0.44 3.79 -3.69
C SER A 83 1.70 4.14 -2.92
N THR A 84 2.33 5.26 -3.25
CA THR A 84 3.09 5.97 -2.25
C THR A 84 2.22 5.75 -1.06
N ASP A 85 2.72 5.09 -0.03
CA ASP A 85 1.96 4.88 1.20
C ASP A 85 1.44 6.26 1.59
N THR A 86 0.38 6.69 0.93
CA THR A 86 -0.42 7.85 1.30
C THR A 86 -1.23 7.33 2.46
N SER A 87 -0.49 6.98 3.52
CA SER A 87 -1.12 6.74 4.79
C SER A 87 -1.87 8.00 5.13
N THR A 88 -3.18 7.93 4.98
CA THR A 88 -4.04 9.00 5.46
C THR A 88 -4.08 8.88 6.96
N TYR A 89 -3.78 9.95 7.67
CA TYR A 89 -3.82 9.96 9.12
C TYR A 89 -4.56 11.17 9.66
N VAL A 90 -5.14 11.00 10.86
CA VAL A 90 -5.77 12.07 11.62
C VAL A 90 -5.24 12.00 13.05
N GLU A 91 -4.67 13.09 13.52
CA GLU A 91 -4.35 13.23 14.95
C GLU A 91 -5.62 13.48 15.75
N PHE A 92 -5.72 12.90 16.94
CA PHE A 92 -6.90 13.04 17.76
C PHE A 92 -6.55 13.18 19.24
N ASN A 93 -7.50 13.75 19.96
CA ASN A 93 -7.51 13.86 21.43
C ASN A 93 -8.88 13.47 21.96
N ALA A 94 -9.02 13.43 23.28
CA ALA A 94 -10.26 13.03 23.94
C ALA A 94 -11.47 13.87 23.47
N LYS A 95 -11.33 15.18 23.35
CA LYS A 95 -12.41 16.09 22.91
C LYS A 95 -12.83 15.81 21.46
N ALA A 96 -11.88 15.50 20.57
CA ALA A 96 -12.17 15.18 19.18
C ALA A 96 -12.97 13.87 19.06
N ILE A 97 -12.66 12.86 19.90
CA ILE A 97 -13.41 11.60 19.94
C ILE A 97 -14.84 11.85 20.44
N GLU A 98 -15.00 12.57 21.56
CA GLU A 98 -16.31 12.90 22.14
C GLU A 98 -17.18 13.72 21.19
N ALA A 99 -16.58 14.59 20.38
CA ALA A 99 -17.26 15.35 19.35
C ALA A 99 -17.61 14.54 18.09
N GLY A 100 -17.16 13.27 17.97
CA GLY A 100 -17.34 12.47 16.77
C GLY A 100 -16.57 13.01 15.56
N ALA A 101 -15.51 13.80 15.80
CA ALA A 101 -14.77 14.50 14.75
C ALA A 101 -13.65 13.65 14.13
N VAL A 102 -13.31 12.49 14.71
CA VAL A 102 -12.22 11.63 14.22
C VAL A 102 -12.76 10.65 13.19
N LYS A 103 -12.56 10.98 11.91
CA LYS A 103 -13.08 10.21 10.81
C LYS A 103 -12.16 10.31 9.59
N ILE A 104 -11.89 9.18 8.92
CA ILE A 104 -11.18 9.10 7.66
C ILE A 104 -12.09 8.44 6.61
N ALA A 105 -12.35 9.12 5.51
CA ALA A 105 -13.13 8.57 4.41
C ALA A 105 -12.33 7.52 3.63
N LEU A 106 -13.00 6.45 3.25
CA LEU A 106 -12.52 5.42 2.35
C LEU A 106 -13.31 5.48 1.04
N GLU A 107 -12.66 5.74 -0.05
CA GLU A 107 -13.31 5.82 -1.35
C GLU A 107 -13.56 4.42 -1.92
N LYS A 108 -14.65 4.28 -2.68
CA LYS A 108 -14.90 3.06 -3.44
C LYS A 108 -13.76 2.79 -4.43
N GLY A 109 -13.28 1.55 -4.46
CA GLY A 109 -12.17 1.11 -5.31
C GLY A 109 -10.79 1.30 -4.68
N SER A 110 -10.66 1.99 -3.52
CA SER A 110 -9.40 2.06 -2.79
C SER A 110 -9.05 0.72 -2.15
N PHE A 111 -7.75 0.47 -1.99
CA PHE A 111 -7.26 -0.74 -1.33
C PHE A 111 -6.96 -0.44 0.14
N LEU A 112 -7.64 -1.12 1.04
CA LEU A 112 -7.40 -1.03 2.48
C LEU A 112 -6.45 -2.16 2.91
N LYS A 113 -5.23 -1.79 3.27
CA LYS A 113 -4.22 -2.72 3.76
C LYS A 113 -4.31 -2.90 5.26
N SER A 114 -4.37 -1.80 6.01
CA SER A 114 -4.46 -1.83 7.47
C SER A 114 -5.06 -0.55 8.04
N ILE A 115 -5.58 -0.68 9.26
CA ILE A 115 -5.97 0.44 10.13
C ILE A 115 -5.09 0.36 11.37
N THR A 116 -4.43 1.45 11.72
CA THR A 116 -3.58 1.56 12.91
C THR A 116 -4.08 2.68 13.81
N VAL A 117 -4.24 2.38 15.09
CA VAL A 117 -4.44 3.38 16.15
C VAL A 117 -3.15 3.44 16.95
N GLN A 118 -2.49 4.58 16.91
CA GLN A 118 -1.31 4.86 17.72
C GLN A 118 -1.72 5.70 18.92
N ILE A 119 -1.49 5.20 20.11
CA ILE A 119 -1.69 5.90 21.37
C ILE A 119 -0.35 6.55 21.76
N ILE A 120 -0.33 7.87 21.79
CA ILE A 120 0.87 8.67 22.14
C ILE A 120 0.78 9.03 23.64
N GLU A 121 -0.39 9.50 24.07
CA GLU A 121 -0.68 9.82 25.45
C GLU A 121 -1.93 9.04 25.88
N LYS A 122 -1.89 8.46 27.06
CA LYS A 122 -2.94 7.56 27.57
C LYS A 122 -4.32 8.22 27.62
N PHE A 123 -5.33 7.44 27.30
CA PHE A 123 -6.73 7.73 27.51
C PHE A 123 -7.26 6.99 28.73
N LYS A 124 -8.53 7.18 29.05
CA LYS A 124 -9.21 6.34 30.01
C LYS A 124 -9.41 4.93 29.41
N GLU A 125 -9.22 3.91 30.21
CA GLU A 125 -9.39 2.52 29.79
C GLU A 125 -10.76 2.27 29.15
N ASN A 126 -10.77 1.49 28.06
CA ASN A 126 -11.97 1.10 27.31
C ASN A 126 -12.86 2.28 26.87
N SER A 127 -12.27 3.46 26.63
CA SER A 127 -13.04 4.68 26.41
C SER A 127 -13.55 4.88 25.01
N PHE A 128 -12.95 4.23 24.02
CA PHE A 128 -13.37 4.32 22.61
C PHE A 128 -13.05 3.06 21.82
N THR A 129 -13.68 2.96 20.65
CA THR A 129 -13.55 1.87 19.69
C THR A 129 -13.29 2.41 18.29
N VAL A 130 -12.91 1.56 17.36
CA VAL A 130 -12.71 1.89 15.94
C VAL A 130 -13.78 1.18 15.11
N GLY A 131 -14.57 1.93 14.40
CA GLY A 131 -15.65 1.38 13.60
C GLY A 131 -15.84 2.03 12.25
N GLY A 132 -16.87 1.55 11.54
CA GLY A 132 -17.34 2.06 10.25
C GLY A 132 -18.55 2.96 10.39
N ASP A 133 -19.04 3.51 9.28
CA ASP A 133 -20.22 4.39 9.25
C ASP A 133 -21.45 3.74 8.58
N ASP A 134 -21.43 2.44 8.33
CA ASP A 134 -22.61 1.75 7.78
C ASP A 134 -23.72 1.68 8.83
N VAL A 135 -24.73 2.51 8.68
CA VAL A 135 -25.87 2.60 9.61
C VAL A 135 -26.70 1.30 9.71
N ASN A 136 -26.56 0.41 8.75
CA ASN A 136 -27.23 -0.89 8.75
C ASN A 136 -26.42 -1.97 9.47
N ASP A 137 -25.19 -1.68 9.87
CA ASP A 137 -24.33 -2.60 10.62
C ASP A 137 -24.51 -2.33 12.13
N GLU A 138 -25.15 -3.26 12.84
CA GLU A 138 -25.37 -3.15 14.30
C GLU A 138 -24.05 -3.07 15.09
N ASN A 139 -22.97 -3.62 14.55
CA ASN A 139 -21.64 -3.59 15.16
C ASN A 139 -20.73 -2.47 14.59
N ARG A 140 -21.31 -1.52 13.85
CA ARG A 140 -20.54 -0.48 13.13
C ARG A 140 -19.49 0.23 14.00
N GLU A 141 -19.83 0.52 15.27
CA GLU A 141 -18.98 1.31 16.17
C GLU A 141 -17.73 0.57 16.65
N LYS A 142 -17.72 -0.77 16.58
CA LYS A 142 -16.60 -1.62 17.00
C LYS A 142 -16.18 -2.62 15.90
N LYS A 143 -16.50 -2.29 14.67
CA LYS A 143 -16.30 -3.17 13.51
C LYS A 143 -14.85 -3.54 13.28
N PHE A 144 -13.92 -2.64 13.59
CA PHE A 144 -12.50 -2.81 13.32
C PHE A 144 -11.70 -3.13 14.57
N LEU A 145 -11.92 -2.40 15.67
CA LEU A 145 -11.28 -2.64 16.97
C LEU A 145 -12.28 -2.33 18.08
N GLY A 146 -12.60 -3.33 18.84
CA GLY A 146 -13.48 -3.23 20.01
C GLY A 146 -12.76 -2.71 21.24
N GLU A 147 -13.54 -2.46 22.31
CA GLU A 147 -13.05 -1.91 23.58
C GLU A 147 -11.98 -2.76 24.29
N ASN A 148 -11.99 -4.08 24.07
CA ASN A 148 -11.05 -5.01 24.69
C ASN A 148 -9.86 -5.40 23.78
N GLU A 149 -9.78 -4.81 22.58
CA GLU A 149 -8.75 -5.10 21.59
C GLU A 149 -7.64 -4.05 21.58
N MET A 150 -7.81 -2.97 22.34
CA MET A 150 -6.83 -1.90 22.49
C MET A 150 -6.65 -1.54 23.98
N LEU A 151 -5.40 -1.44 24.42
CA LEU A 151 -5.04 -0.91 25.73
C LEU A 151 -4.82 0.61 25.63
N VAL A 152 -5.91 1.37 25.50
CA VAL A 152 -5.85 2.83 25.28
C VAL A 152 -5.34 3.62 26.46
N ASN A 153 -5.21 3.00 27.63
CA ASN A 153 -4.61 3.54 28.86
C ASN A 153 -3.07 3.46 28.89
N GLU A 154 -2.46 2.92 27.84
CA GLU A 154 -1.00 2.85 27.67
C GLU A 154 -0.60 3.29 26.26
N PRO A 155 0.57 3.96 26.08
CA PRO A 155 1.12 4.21 24.76
C PRO A 155 1.41 2.91 23.98
N GLY A 156 1.05 2.89 22.70
CA GLY A 156 1.24 1.71 21.87
C GLY A 156 0.56 1.83 20.50
N ASP A 157 0.85 0.89 19.63
CA ASP A 157 0.29 0.80 18.28
C ASP A 157 -0.61 -0.44 18.16
N TYR A 158 -1.85 -0.25 17.75
CA TYR A 158 -2.86 -1.29 17.54
C TYR A 158 -3.22 -1.34 16.07
N THR A 159 -2.87 -2.43 15.38
CA THR A 159 -3.04 -2.55 13.93
C THR A 159 -3.87 -3.76 13.56
N VAL A 160 -4.87 -3.54 12.71
CA VAL A 160 -5.65 -4.59 12.06
C VAL A 160 -5.36 -4.58 10.57
N PHE A 161 -5.15 -5.77 9.99
CA PHE A 161 -4.86 -5.97 8.57
C PHE A 161 -6.10 -6.48 7.85
N PHE A 162 -6.39 -5.90 6.68
CA PHE A 162 -7.57 -6.23 5.87
C PHE A 162 -7.21 -6.81 4.51
N ASN A 163 -6.31 -6.18 3.76
CA ASN A 163 -5.92 -6.56 2.39
C ASN A 163 -7.14 -6.73 1.45
N GLN A 164 -8.01 -5.73 1.43
CA GLN A 164 -9.26 -5.78 0.64
C GLN A 164 -9.51 -4.49 -0.14
N ILE A 165 -10.25 -4.61 -1.24
CA ILE A 165 -10.76 -3.46 -1.97
C ILE A 165 -12.06 -2.98 -1.31
N ILE A 166 -12.21 -1.67 -1.18
CA ILE A 166 -13.42 -1.04 -0.67
C ILE A 166 -14.49 -1.03 -1.76
N GLU A 167 -15.51 -1.87 -1.60
CA GLU A 167 -16.57 -2.05 -2.60
C GLU A 167 -17.55 -0.87 -2.66
N LYS A 168 -17.74 -0.18 -1.55
CA LYS A 168 -18.65 0.95 -1.40
C LYS A 168 -17.98 2.02 -0.54
N GLN A 169 -18.22 3.29 -0.87
CA GLN A 169 -17.72 4.39 -0.08
C GLN A 169 -18.14 4.22 1.39
N THR A 170 -17.20 4.34 2.30
CA THR A 170 -17.40 4.21 3.75
C THR A 170 -16.38 5.06 4.49
N SER A 171 -16.32 4.96 5.81
CA SER A 171 -15.27 5.62 6.58
C SER A 171 -14.85 4.79 7.78
N VAL A 172 -13.66 5.10 8.29
CA VAL A 172 -13.17 4.64 9.59
C VAL A 172 -13.31 5.80 10.58
N ALA A 173 -13.91 5.55 11.73
CA ALA A 173 -14.14 6.55 12.76
C ALA A 173 -13.87 5.99 14.16
N LEU A 174 -13.61 6.90 15.10
CA LEU A 174 -13.54 6.57 16.52
C LEU A 174 -14.89 6.86 17.17
N TYR A 175 -15.33 5.93 18.00
CA TYR A 175 -16.62 6.00 18.72
C TYR A 175 -16.39 5.90 20.22
N THR A 176 -17.07 6.72 21.00
CA THR A 176 -17.07 6.62 22.46
C THR A 176 -17.85 5.39 22.89
N VAL A 177 -17.35 4.68 23.90
CA VAL A 177 -18.10 3.58 24.52
C VAL A 177 -19.18 4.14 25.41
N ALA A 178 -20.42 3.65 25.28
CA ALA A 178 -21.58 4.14 26.00
C ALA A 178 -21.35 4.08 27.52
N GLY A 179 -21.59 5.21 28.19
CA GLY A 179 -21.42 5.35 29.64
C GLY A 179 -19.98 5.55 30.11
N ILE A 180 -19.00 5.62 29.20
CA ILE A 180 -17.60 5.87 29.52
C ILE A 180 -17.20 7.22 28.93
N THR A 181 -16.67 8.13 29.74
CA THR A 181 -16.04 9.36 29.25
C THR A 181 -14.63 9.06 28.78
N VAL A 182 -14.19 9.67 27.67
CA VAL A 182 -12.83 9.44 27.12
C VAL A 182 -11.74 9.98 28.05
N GLY A 183 -12.06 10.93 28.90
CA GLY A 183 -11.15 11.58 29.83
C GLY A 183 -10.78 13.00 29.36
N GLU A 184 -10.03 13.71 30.21
CA GLU A 184 -9.64 15.10 29.91
C GLU A 184 -8.34 15.18 29.09
N SER A 185 -7.52 14.14 29.13
CA SER A 185 -6.23 14.01 28.44
C SER A 185 -6.23 12.78 27.53
N GLY A 186 -5.26 12.72 26.67
CA GLY A 186 -5.05 11.64 25.71
C GLY A 186 -4.81 12.19 24.32
N ARG A 187 -3.85 11.59 23.62
CA ARG A 187 -3.51 11.93 22.25
C ARG A 187 -3.13 10.69 21.46
N GLY A 188 -3.57 10.63 20.24
CA GLY A 188 -3.23 9.53 19.34
C GLY A 188 -3.32 9.91 17.87
N ILE A 189 -3.02 8.94 17.03
CA ILE A 189 -3.10 9.04 15.57
C ILE A 189 -3.90 7.84 15.05
N LEU A 190 -4.94 8.11 14.29
CA LEU A 190 -5.63 7.11 13.47
C LEU A 190 -5.00 7.14 12.08
N LYS A 191 -4.48 6.00 11.61
CA LYS A 191 -3.76 5.86 10.35
C LYS A 191 -4.38 4.76 9.51
N ILE A 192 -4.54 5.02 8.21
CA ILE A 192 -5.00 4.06 7.20
C ILE A 192 -3.90 3.90 6.15
N ASN A 193 -3.56 2.64 5.84
CA ASN A 193 -2.58 2.27 4.81
C ASN A 193 -3.25 1.43 3.71
#